data_b44f9a6775ab97fc6b7a6959de1d8113
#
_entry.id   b44f9a6775ab97fc6b7a6959de1d8113
#
_cell.length_a   1.000
_cell.length_b   1.000
_cell.length_c   1.000
_cell.angle_alpha   90.00
_cell.angle_beta   90.00
_cell.angle_gamma   90.00
#
_symmetry.space_group_name_H-M   'P 1'
#
loop_
_entity.id
_entity.type
_entity.pdbx_description
1 polymer ?
#
loop_
_entity_poly.entity_id
_entity_poly.type
_entity_poly.pdbx_seq_one_letter_code
_entity_poly.pdbx_strand_id
1 'polypeptide(L)'
;MNKISILFLSIVFSINIAFSQDEIAKKILDQLSEKGNSYEDITAEFSFNFSNKNQGIDEDSDGKIWIKEDMYKLDMASDLSIINNGETLWYFMKDVPEVQIMESDSEDEMNPSKIFTIYERGYKYQYNGERTINGKKIECINLYPKKSGAISKVVLLVDIEKLELYKIQIIDIDGGNSSYTINSFITNNQVPSSTFNFRKKDYPGVEVIDLR
;
A
#
# COMPACT_ATOMS: atom_id res chain seq x y z
N MET A 1 4.48 42.69 35.92
CA MET A 1 4.72 42.71 34.47
C MET A 1 5.36 41.44 33.94
N ASN A 2 5.09 40.21 34.42
CA ASN A 2 5.87 39.02 34.03
C ASN A 2 5.04 37.79 33.62
N LYS A 3 3.69 37.93 33.47
CA LYS A 3 2.86 36.76 33.11
C LYS A 3 2.57 36.63 31.61
N ILE A 4 2.72 37.71 30.84
CA ILE A 4 2.44 37.71 29.38
C ILE A 4 3.62 37.14 28.57
N SER A 5 4.87 37.37 29.04
CA SER A 5 6.06 36.85 28.36
C SER A 5 6.19 35.32 28.41
N ILE A 6 5.69 34.65 29.45
CA ILE A 6 5.78 33.19 29.60
C ILE A 6 4.75 32.48 28.69
N LEU A 7 3.58 33.11 28.48
CA LEU A 7 2.55 32.54 27.60
C LEU A 7 2.95 32.59 26.11
N PHE A 8 3.71 33.62 25.72
CA PHE A 8 4.16 33.78 24.34
C PHE A 8 5.31 32.81 23.99
N LEU A 9 6.13 32.46 24.96
CA LEU A 9 7.24 31.52 24.78
C LEU A 9 6.76 30.07 24.61
N SER A 10 5.66 29.68 25.31
CA SER A 10 5.12 28.32 25.17
C SER A 10 4.40 28.06 23.82
N ILE A 11 3.85 29.08 23.18
CA ILE A 11 3.18 28.97 21.88
C ILE A 11 4.21 28.79 20.75
N VAL A 12 5.36 29.47 20.82
CA VAL A 12 6.43 29.35 19.82
C VAL A 12 7.10 27.98 19.87
N PHE A 13 7.19 27.33 21.05
CA PHE A 13 7.81 26.01 21.19
C PHE A 13 6.93 24.88 20.60
N SER A 14 5.62 25.05 20.65
CA SER A 14 4.68 24.03 20.09
C SER A 14 4.67 23.99 18.55
N ILE A 15 4.97 25.09 17.87
CA ILE A 15 4.98 25.18 16.41
C ILE A 15 6.22 24.46 15.82
N ASN A 16 7.36 24.54 16.50
CA ASN A 16 8.58 23.91 16.03
C ASN A 16 8.55 22.37 16.05
N ILE A 17 7.76 21.76 16.97
CA ILE A 17 7.65 20.29 17.06
C ILE A 17 6.84 19.72 15.90
N ALA A 18 5.81 20.44 15.42
CA ALA A 18 4.99 19.98 14.30
C ALA A 18 5.77 19.95 12.96
N PHE A 19 6.60 20.95 12.71
CA PHE A 19 7.47 20.99 11.52
C PHE A 19 8.51 19.88 11.53
N SER A 20 9.08 19.54 12.69
CA SER A 20 10.05 18.48 12.84
C SER A 20 9.47 17.09 12.54
N GLN A 21 8.22 16.83 12.87
CA GLN A 21 7.55 15.54 12.63
C GLN A 21 7.26 15.31 11.14
N ASP A 22 6.79 16.33 10.44
CA ASP A 22 6.53 16.24 9.00
C ASP A 22 7.84 16.08 8.21
N GLU A 23 8.94 16.72 8.64
CA GLU A 23 10.26 16.56 8.02
C GLU A 23 10.82 15.13 8.19
N ILE A 24 10.61 14.52 9.37
CA ILE A 24 11.01 13.11 9.61
C ILE A 24 10.22 12.19 8.68
N ALA A 25 8.89 12.35 8.64
CA ALA A 25 8.05 11.56 7.76
C ALA A 25 8.48 11.71 6.29
N LYS A 26 8.70 12.94 5.83
CA LYS A 26 9.14 13.22 4.47
C LYS A 26 10.45 12.51 4.14
N LYS A 27 11.45 12.62 5.01
CA LYS A 27 12.74 11.98 4.78
C LYS A 27 12.63 10.46 4.64
N ILE A 28 11.84 9.80 5.49
CA ILE A 28 11.63 8.35 5.43
C ILE A 28 10.92 7.96 4.13
N LEU A 29 9.87 8.71 3.76
CA LEU A 29 9.10 8.47 2.54
C LEU A 29 9.94 8.68 1.28
N ASP A 30 10.74 9.76 1.22
CA ASP A 30 11.64 10.04 0.09
C ASP A 30 12.66 8.90 -0.08
N GLN A 31 13.29 8.44 1.02
CA GLN A 31 14.23 7.33 0.97
C GLN A 31 13.58 6.02 0.55
N LEU A 32 12.36 5.75 1.04
CA LEU A 32 11.59 4.57 0.67
C LEU A 32 11.21 4.58 -0.82
N SER A 33 10.81 5.75 -1.33
CA SER A 33 10.50 5.96 -2.75
C SER A 33 11.74 5.80 -3.63
N GLU A 34 12.86 6.42 -3.27
CA GLU A 34 14.12 6.29 -4.01
C GLU A 34 14.55 4.82 -4.09
N LYS A 35 14.50 4.11 -2.95
CA LYS A 35 14.84 2.69 -2.89
C LYS A 35 13.87 1.85 -3.71
N GLY A 36 12.55 2.07 -3.59
CA GLY A 36 11.52 1.38 -4.35
C GLY A 36 11.69 1.54 -5.86
N ASN A 37 11.96 2.77 -6.31
CA ASN A 37 12.19 3.09 -7.71
C ASN A 37 13.52 2.53 -8.28
N SER A 38 14.44 2.09 -7.42
CA SER A 38 15.69 1.45 -7.85
C SER A 38 15.55 -0.02 -8.20
N TYR A 39 14.42 -0.65 -7.86
CA TYR A 39 14.18 -2.06 -8.14
C TYR A 39 13.65 -2.26 -9.56
N GLU A 40 14.23 -3.25 -10.27
CA GLU A 40 13.73 -3.67 -11.59
C GLU A 40 12.42 -4.45 -11.47
N ASP A 41 12.30 -5.27 -10.43
CA ASP A 41 11.09 -6.00 -10.08
C ASP A 41 11.04 -6.31 -8.58
N ILE A 42 9.83 -6.56 -8.08
CA ILE A 42 9.54 -6.92 -6.69
C ILE A 42 8.68 -8.18 -6.69
N THR A 43 9.00 -9.12 -5.81
CA THR A 43 8.13 -10.23 -5.44
C THR A 43 7.94 -10.20 -3.93
N ALA A 44 6.70 -10.09 -3.47
CA ALA A 44 6.40 -10.09 -2.03
C ALA A 44 5.31 -11.10 -1.69
N GLU A 45 5.47 -11.76 -0.54
CA GLU A 45 4.43 -12.56 0.10
C GLU A 45 3.95 -11.81 1.34
N PHE A 46 2.65 -11.82 1.57
CA PHE A 46 2.05 -11.06 2.67
C PHE A 46 0.86 -11.80 3.27
N SER A 47 0.60 -11.53 4.54
CA SER A 47 -0.67 -11.87 5.19
C SER A 47 -1.59 -10.66 5.11
N PHE A 48 -2.82 -10.92 4.67
CA PHE A 48 -3.90 -9.96 4.56
C PHE A 48 -4.93 -10.21 5.67
N ASN A 49 -5.40 -9.15 6.29
CA ASN A 49 -6.57 -9.18 7.16
C ASN A 49 -7.50 -8.04 6.76
N PHE A 50 -8.77 -8.36 6.60
CA PHE A 50 -9.84 -7.37 6.47
C PHE A 50 -10.75 -7.46 7.69
N SER A 51 -10.99 -6.33 8.34
CA SER A 51 -11.92 -6.26 9.46
C SER A 51 -12.86 -5.06 9.33
N ASN A 52 -14.14 -5.27 9.63
CA ASN A 52 -15.11 -4.20 9.79
C ASN A 52 -15.98 -4.50 11.03
N LYS A 53 -15.64 -3.84 12.14
CA LYS A 53 -16.32 -4.05 13.42
C LYS A 53 -17.79 -3.69 13.38
N ASN A 54 -18.18 -2.71 12.56
CA ASN A 54 -19.58 -2.29 12.43
C ASN A 54 -20.44 -3.37 11.75
N GLN A 55 -19.81 -4.18 10.91
CA GLN A 55 -20.45 -5.25 10.15
C GLN A 55 -20.18 -6.65 10.75
N GLY A 56 -19.32 -6.74 11.76
CA GLY A 56 -18.92 -8.01 12.38
C GLY A 56 -18.07 -8.89 11.45
N ILE A 57 -17.33 -8.28 10.52
CA ILE A 57 -16.46 -8.98 9.57
C ILE A 57 -15.03 -8.97 10.11
N ASP A 58 -14.36 -10.13 10.06
CA ASP A 58 -12.94 -10.30 10.33
C ASP A 58 -12.45 -11.52 9.54
N GLU A 59 -11.69 -11.26 8.46
CA GLU A 59 -11.27 -12.24 7.46
C GLU A 59 -9.76 -12.17 7.25
N ASP A 60 -9.12 -13.34 7.27
CA ASP A 60 -7.70 -13.49 7.01
C ASP A 60 -7.46 -14.24 5.69
N SER A 61 -6.42 -13.86 4.99
CA SER A 61 -5.94 -14.55 3.79
C SER A 61 -4.45 -14.28 3.62
N ASP A 62 -3.77 -15.14 2.86
CA ASP A 62 -2.41 -14.86 2.40
C ASP A 62 -2.42 -14.46 0.93
N GLY A 63 -1.41 -13.72 0.53
CA GLY A 63 -1.27 -13.29 -0.85
C GLY A 63 0.18 -13.23 -1.30
N LYS A 64 0.33 -13.20 -2.62
CA LYS A 64 1.61 -12.98 -3.29
C LYS A 64 1.44 -11.97 -4.40
N ILE A 65 2.38 -11.05 -4.48
CA ILE A 65 2.39 -10.01 -5.51
C ILE A 65 3.73 -10.00 -6.23
N TRP A 66 3.66 -9.80 -7.53
CA TRP A 66 4.78 -9.48 -8.41
C TRP A 66 4.54 -8.10 -9.00
N ILE A 67 5.56 -7.26 -8.99
CA ILE A 67 5.52 -5.90 -9.53
C ILE A 67 6.72 -5.71 -10.44
N LYS A 68 6.51 -5.09 -11.60
CA LYS A 68 7.56 -4.65 -12.50
C LYS A 68 7.10 -3.41 -13.25
N GLU A 69 7.77 -2.29 -13.03
CA GLU A 69 7.33 -1.00 -13.56
C GLU A 69 5.87 -0.70 -13.16
N ASP A 70 4.97 -0.40 -14.11
CA ASP A 70 3.54 -0.18 -13.86
C ASP A 70 2.70 -1.47 -13.89
N MET A 71 3.34 -2.63 -14.11
CA MET A 71 2.68 -3.93 -14.18
C MET A 71 2.66 -4.62 -12.81
N TYR A 72 1.59 -5.35 -12.53
CA TYR A 72 1.56 -6.23 -11.37
C TYR A 72 0.71 -7.49 -11.60
N LYS A 73 1.01 -8.52 -10.84
CA LYS A 73 0.16 -9.68 -10.65
C LYS A 73 -0.02 -9.90 -9.16
N LEU A 74 -1.27 -10.02 -8.72
CA LEU A 74 -1.66 -10.31 -7.35
C LEU A 74 -2.42 -11.63 -7.33
N ASP A 75 -1.95 -12.60 -6.55
CA ASP A 75 -2.64 -13.85 -6.26
C ASP A 75 -2.98 -13.92 -4.77
N MET A 76 -4.28 -14.02 -4.45
CA MET A 76 -4.77 -14.22 -3.09
C MET A 76 -5.13 -15.70 -2.87
N ALA A 77 -4.84 -16.23 -1.69
CA ALA A 77 -5.24 -17.58 -1.29
C ALA A 77 -6.77 -17.75 -1.23
N SER A 78 -7.50 -16.65 -1.02
CA SER A 78 -8.96 -16.56 -1.05
C SER A 78 -9.58 -16.55 -2.45
N ASP A 79 -8.91 -17.17 -3.43
CA ASP A 79 -9.44 -17.41 -4.78
C ASP A 79 -9.58 -16.20 -5.72
N LEU A 80 -8.85 -15.12 -5.43
CA LEU A 80 -8.74 -13.95 -6.29
C LEU A 80 -7.37 -13.89 -6.96
N SER A 81 -7.33 -13.64 -8.27
CA SER A 81 -6.12 -13.28 -9.02
C SER A 81 -6.37 -12.03 -9.85
N ILE A 82 -5.48 -11.05 -9.74
CA ILE A 82 -5.52 -9.82 -10.53
C ILE A 82 -4.23 -9.73 -11.33
N ILE A 83 -4.34 -9.48 -12.62
CA ILE A 83 -3.20 -9.26 -13.51
C ILE A 83 -3.36 -7.91 -14.18
N ASN A 84 -2.34 -7.08 -14.15
CA ASN A 84 -2.28 -5.78 -14.80
C ASN A 84 -0.98 -5.68 -15.62
N ASN A 85 -1.09 -5.41 -16.91
CA ASN A 85 0.06 -5.23 -17.79
C ASN A 85 0.35 -3.75 -18.12
N GLY A 86 -0.28 -2.82 -17.40
CA GLY A 86 -0.18 -1.38 -17.63
C GLY A 86 -1.27 -0.83 -18.56
N GLU A 87 -1.90 -1.64 -19.40
CA GLU A 87 -2.96 -1.25 -20.33
C GLU A 87 -4.28 -1.95 -20.01
N THR A 88 -4.19 -3.23 -19.66
CA THR A 88 -5.34 -4.11 -19.43
C THR A 88 -5.25 -4.72 -18.04
N LEU A 89 -6.39 -4.75 -17.37
CA LEU A 89 -6.59 -5.41 -16.08
C LEU A 89 -7.45 -6.65 -16.29
N TRP A 90 -6.98 -7.80 -15.81
CA TRP A 90 -7.73 -9.06 -15.74
C TRP A 90 -8.02 -9.37 -14.27
N TYR A 91 -9.30 -9.54 -13.98
CA TYR A 91 -9.81 -9.88 -12.67
C TYR A 91 -10.40 -11.29 -12.71
N PHE A 92 -9.79 -12.22 -12.02
CA PHE A 92 -10.18 -13.62 -11.99
C PHE A 92 -10.59 -14.04 -10.59
N MET A 93 -11.83 -14.54 -10.46
CA MET A 93 -12.33 -15.19 -9.25
C MET A 93 -12.44 -16.68 -9.53
N LYS A 94 -11.72 -17.52 -8.77
CA LYS A 94 -11.66 -18.97 -9.03
C LYS A 94 -12.98 -19.68 -8.73
N ASP A 95 -13.75 -19.19 -7.76
CA ASP A 95 -15.07 -19.73 -7.39
C ASP A 95 -16.13 -19.53 -8.49
N VAL A 96 -15.99 -18.47 -9.25
CA VAL A 96 -16.78 -18.20 -10.45
C VAL A 96 -15.81 -18.33 -11.62
N PRO A 97 -15.91 -19.34 -12.49
CA PRO A 97 -14.94 -19.57 -13.57
C PRO A 97 -15.07 -18.49 -14.65
N GLU A 98 -14.81 -17.25 -14.28
CA GLU A 98 -14.97 -16.05 -15.08
C GLU A 98 -13.73 -15.16 -14.96
N VAL A 99 -13.29 -14.59 -16.07
CA VAL A 99 -12.31 -13.52 -16.12
C VAL A 99 -12.95 -12.26 -16.68
N GLN A 100 -12.95 -11.21 -15.92
CA GLN A 100 -13.35 -9.88 -16.37
C GLN A 100 -12.12 -9.14 -16.91
N ILE A 101 -12.27 -8.51 -18.07
CA ILE A 101 -11.26 -7.69 -18.72
C ILE A 101 -11.72 -6.23 -18.64
N MET A 102 -10.85 -5.38 -18.11
CA MET A 102 -11.09 -3.95 -17.96
C MET A 102 -9.87 -3.16 -18.49
N GLU A 103 -10.05 -1.89 -18.79
CA GLU A 103 -8.93 -0.99 -19.02
C GLU A 103 -8.19 -0.77 -17.68
N SER A 104 -6.86 -0.73 -17.74
CA SER A 104 -6.05 -0.36 -16.58
C SER A 104 -6.16 1.14 -16.34
N ASP A 105 -6.60 1.54 -15.14
CA ASP A 105 -6.59 2.94 -14.74
C ASP A 105 -5.21 3.30 -14.18
N SER A 106 -4.47 4.11 -14.94
CA SER A 106 -3.16 4.62 -14.50
C SER A 106 -3.26 5.62 -13.35
N GLU A 107 -4.44 6.20 -13.11
CA GLU A 107 -4.70 7.15 -12.02
C GLU A 107 -5.24 6.47 -10.76
N ASP A 108 -5.43 5.15 -10.77
CA ASP A 108 -5.84 4.40 -9.59
C ASP A 108 -4.83 4.62 -8.45
N GLU A 109 -5.28 5.31 -7.40
CA GLU A 109 -4.48 5.64 -6.22
C GLU A 109 -4.08 4.39 -5.44
N MET A 110 -4.81 3.28 -5.61
CA MET A 110 -4.57 2.00 -4.92
C MET A 110 -3.82 0.99 -5.76
N ASN A 111 -3.32 1.39 -6.95
CA ASN A 111 -2.49 0.52 -7.76
C ASN A 111 -1.23 0.07 -6.97
N PRO A 112 -1.05 -1.24 -6.72
CA PRO A 112 0.06 -1.75 -5.89
C PRO A 112 1.45 -1.40 -6.44
N SER A 113 1.59 -1.21 -7.76
CA SER A 113 2.88 -0.83 -8.36
C SER A 113 3.35 0.55 -7.91
N LYS A 114 2.44 1.38 -7.40
CA LYS A 114 2.69 2.77 -7.00
C LYS A 114 2.80 2.97 -5.50
N ILE A 115 2.85 1.87 -4.72
CA ILE A 115 2.83 1.95 -3.25
C ILE A 115 4.00 2.76 -2.67
N PHE A 116 5.18 2.74 -3.29
CA PHE A 116 6.35 3.48 -2.83
C PHE A 116 6.26 4.98 -3.10
N THR A 117 5.41 5.41 -4.01
CA THR A 117 5.21 6.82 -4.39
C THR A 117 3.82 7.35 -4.00
N ILE A 118 3.03 6.56 -3.27
CA ILE A 118 1.65 6.93 -2.91
C ILE A 118 1.56 8.29 -2.21
N TYR A 119 2.54 8.64 -1.36
CA TYR A 119 2.56 9.90 -0.61
C TYR A 119 2.73 11.15 -1.49
N GLU A 120 3.29 11.00 -2.69
CA GLU A 120 3.47 12.10 -3.66
C GLU A 120 2.14 12.48 -4.33
N ARG A 121 1.16 11.58 -4.29
CA ARG A 121 -0.10 11.66 -5.02
C ARG A 121 -1.29 11.95 -4.11
N GLY A 122 -1.48 13.22 -3.79
CA GLY A 122 -2.74 13.63 -3.14
C GLY A 122 -2.89 13.33 -1.67
N TYR A 123 -1.80 13.01 -0.93
CA TYR A 123 -1.82 12.78 0.51
C TYR A 123 -1.10 13.87 1.29
N LYS A 124 -1.55 14.12 2.52
CA LYS A 124 -0.78 14.73 3.59
C LYS A 124 -0.20 13.61 4.43
N TYR A 125 1.00 13.77 4.92
CA TYR A 125 1.66 12.78 5.76
C TYR A 125 1.95 13.33 7.15
N GLN A 126 1.98 12.45 8.12
CA GLN A 126 2.30 12.76 9.51
C GLN A 126 3.13 11.64 10.11
N TYR A 127 4.24 11.96 10.71
CA TYR A 127 5.01 11.02 11.50
C TYR A 127 4.26 10.65 12.78
N ASN A 128 4.14 9.36 13.09
CA ASN A 128 3.40 8.83 14.23
C ASN A 128 4.30 8.00 15.17
N GLY A 129 5.59 8.29 15.17
CA GLY A 129 6.58 7.74 16.10
C GLY A 129 7.18 6.39 15.69
N GLU A 130 8.20 5.98 16.45
CA GLU A 130 8.87 4.70 16.34
C GLU A 130 8.18 3.66 17.26
N ARG A 131 8.16 2.40 16.82
CA ARG A 131 7.71 1.25 17.61
C ARG A 131 8.69 0.10 17.45
N THR A 132 8.78 -0.74 18.48
CA THR A 132 9.49 -2.02 18.35
C THR A 132 8.47 -3.13 18.12
N ILE A 133 8.56 -3.81 16.98
CA ILE A 133 7.69 -4.94 16.62
C ILE A 133 8.58 -6.13 16.27
N ASN A 134 8.44 -7.22 16.99
CA ASN A 134 9.26 -8.44 16.79
C ASN A 134 10.78 -8.16 16.80
N GLY A 135 11.23 -7.24 17.66
CA GLY A 135 12.62 -6.84 17.78
C GLY A 135 13.14 -5.89 16.70
N LYS A 136 12.30 -5.49 15.76
CA LYS A 136 12.63 -4.53 14.69
C LYS A 136 12.19 -3.12 15.06
N LYS A 137 12.97 -2.13 14.66
CA LYS A 137 12.61 -0.71 14.74
C LYS A 137 11.70 -0.34 13.57
N ILE A 138 10.47 0.00 13.88
CA ILE A 138 9.42 0.29 12.90
C ILE A 138 8.98 1.73 13.04
N GLU A 139 9.18 2.51 11.98
CA GLU A 139 8.68 3.88 11.87
C GLU A 139 7.23 3.86 11.38
N CYS A 140 6.39 4.65 12.02
CA CYS A 140 4.97 4.72 11.71
C CYS A 140 4.62 6.06 11.05
N ILE A 141 4.06 6.03 9.85
CA ILE A 141 3.67 7.21 9.09
C ILE A 141 2.19 7.08 8.69
N ASN A 142 1.41 8.10 9.02
CA ASN A 142 0.03 8.21 8.59
C ASN A 142 -0.05 9.07 7.33
N LEU A 143 -0.81 8.61 6.34
CA LEU A 143 -1.15 9.34 5.12
C LEU A 143 -2.63 9.64 5.12
N TYR A 144 -3.00 10.89 4.90
CA TYR A 144 -4.38 11.37 4.87
C TYR A 144 -4.70 11.90 3.46
N PRO A 145 -5.71 11.37 2.76
CA PRO A 145 -6.10 11.88 1.45
C PRO A 145 -6.44 13.38 1.50
N LYS A 146 -5.98 14.15 0.51
CA LYS A 146 -6.34 15.57 0.37
C LYS A 146 -7.74 15.75 -0.20
N LYS A 147 -8.21 14.77 -0.97
CA LYS A 147 -9.57 14.73 -1.54
C LYS A 147 -10.43 13.76 -0.73
N SER A 148 -11.71 14.06 -0.60
CA SER A 148 -12.68 13.14 0.00
C SER A 148 -12.88 11.92 -0.92
N GLY A 149 -12.90 10.73 -0.35
CA GLY A 149 -13.06 9.46 -1.03
C GLY A 149 -13.45 8.37 -0.04
N ALA A 150 -13.34 7.11 -0.42
CA ALA A 150 -13.63 5.96 0.44
C ALA A 150 -12.60 5.79 1.57
N ILE A 151 -11.34 6.21 1.31
CA ILE A 151 -10.23 6.03 2.26
C ILE A 151 -10.19 7.20 3.24
N SER A 152 -10.20 6.88 4.52
CA SER A 152 -9.99 7.83 5.61
C SER A 152 -8.50 8.07 5.88
N LYS A 153 -7.69 7.00 5.85
CA LYS A 153 -6.28 7.03 6.19
C LYS A 153 -5.55 5.80 5.69
N VAL A 154 -4.29 5.98 5.27
CA VAL A 154 -3.34 4.88 5.08
C VAL A 154 -2.25 4.98 6.14
N VAL A 155 -1.87 3.85 6.76
CA VAL A 155 -0.77 3.77 7.72
C VAL A 155 0.34 2.93 7.12
N LEU A 156 1.52 3.51 7.00
CA LEU A 156 2.73 2.83 6.59
C LEU A 156 3.57 2.52 7.83
N LEU A 157 3.92 1.26 8.01
CA LEU A 157 4.88 0.78 8.98
C LEU A 157 6.16 0.40 8.22
N VAL A 158 7.25 1.09 8.48
CA VAL A 158 8.52 0.98 7.76
C VAL A 158 9.59 0.39 8.68
N ASP A 159 10.17 -0.74 8.29
CA ASP A 159 11.39 -1.28 8.90
C ASP A 159 12.55 -0.38 8.51
N ILE A 160 13.01 0.46 9.46
CA ILE A 160 13.99 1.51 9.15
C ILE A 160 15.40 0.95 8.92
N GLU A 161 15.73 -0.20 9.49
CA GLU A 161 17.04 -0.83 9.30
C GLU A 161 17.20 -1.37 7.89
N LYS A 162 16.10 -1.91 7.34
CA LYS A 162 16.06 -2.40 5.97
C LYS A 162 15.59 -1.34 4.98
N LEU A 163 14.92 -0.29 5.45
CA LEU A 163 14.21 0.68 4.64
C LEU A 163 13.22 -0.03 3.69
N GLU A 164 12.33 -0.82 4.26
CA GLU A 164 11.32 -1.63 3.57
C GLU A 164 9.97 -1.49 4.27
N LEU A 165 8.88 -1.64 3.50
CA LEU A 165 7.54 -1.71 4.08
C LEU A 165 7.42 -2.99 4.90
N TYR A 166 7.08 -2.83 6.19
CA TYR A 166 6.76 -3.93 7.09
C TYR A 166 5.27 -4.26 7.04
N LYS A 167 4.42 -3.21 7.04
CA LYS A 167 2.97 -3.35 7.01
C LYS A 167 2.33 -2.12 6.39
N ILE A 168 1.24 -2.33 5.65
CA ILE A 168 0.37 -1.30 5.10
C ILE A 168 -1.01 -1.52 5.71
N GLN A 169 -1.67 -0.44 6.19
CA GLN A 169 -3.06 -0.48 6.62
C GLN A 169 -3.84 0.60 5.88
N ILE A 170 -4.99 0.22 5.34
CA ILE A 170 -5.93 1.11 4.67
C ILE A 170 -7.19 1.14 5.52
N ILE A 171 -7.57 2.31 5.97
CA ILE A 171 -8.73 2.53 6.85
C ILE A 171 -9.75 3.33 6.06
N ASP A 172 -10.92 2.73 5.88
CA ASP A 172 -12.03 3.32 5.15
C ASP A 172 -12.90 4.21 6.05
N ILE A 173 -13.70 5.08 5.45
CA ILE A 173 -14.61 5.98 6.17
C ILE A 173 -15.77 5.24 6.83
N ASP A 174 -16.15 4.07 6.34
CA ASP A 174 -17.22 3.20 6.86
C ASP A 174 -16.74 2.25 7.96
N GLY A 175 -15.46 2.32 8.33
CA GLY A 175 -14.83 1.51 9.38
C GLY A 175 -14.19 0.21 8.89
N GLY A 176 -14.13 -0.01 7.58
CA GLY A 176 -13.31 -1.07 6.98
C GLY A 176 -11.82 -0.83 7.27
N ASN A 177 -11.08 -1.90 7.53
CA ASN A 177 -9.65 -1.86 7.79
C ASN A 177 -8.98 -3.04 7.08
N SER A 178 -8.30 -2.74 5.99
CA SER A 178 -7.48 -3.70 5.23
C SER A 178 -6.03 -3.59 5.68
N SER A 179 -5.41 -4.68 6.06
CA SER A 179 -4.00 -4.67 6.45
C SER A 179 -3.18 -5.75 5.74
N TYR A 180 -2.03 -5.35 5.24
CA TYR A 180 -1.08 -6.19 4.51
C TYR A 180 0.23 -6.22 5.29
N THR A 181 0.57 -7.38 5.90
CA THR A 181 1.83 -7.57 6.60
C THR A 181 2.79 -8.33 5.70
N ILE A 182 3.93 -7.73 5.38
CA ILE A 182 4.92 -8.30 4.45
C ILE A 182 5.71 -9.39 5.17
N ASN A 183 5.62 -10.62 4.67
CA ASN A 183 6.29 -11.80 5.21
C ASN A 183 7.61 -12.09 4.47
N SER A 184 7.64 -11.86 3.15
CA SER A 184 8.81 -12.04 2.29
C SER A 184 8.88 -10.89 1.28
N PHE A 185 10.08 -10.39 1.03
CA PHE A 185 10.33 -9.30 0.09
C PHE A 185 11.61 -9.57 -0.69
N ILE A 186 11.48 -9.83 -1.99
CA ILE A 186 12.57 -10.18 -2.89
C ILE A 186 12.55 -9.19 -4.05
N THR A 187 13.71 -8.65 -4.40
CA THR A 187 13.86 -7.65 -5.46
C THR A 187 14.83 -8.12 -6.53
N ASN A 188 14.67 -7.62 -7.75
CA ASN A 188 15.58 -7.87 -8.88
C ASN A 188 15.75 -9.37 -9.19
N ASN A 189 14.64 -10.12 -9.10
CA ASN A 189 14.60 -11.57 -9.29
C ASN A 189 14.31 -11.97 -10.75
N GLN A 190 14.41 -11.02 -11.69
CA GLN A 190 14.20 -11.22 -13.13
C GLN A 190 12.82 -11.79 -13.45
N VAL A 191 11.77 -11.20 -12.85
CA VAL A 191 10.38 -11.62 -13.11
C VAL A 191 10.08 -11.48 -14.60
N PRO A 192 9.67 -12.61 -15.28
CA PRO A 192 9.38 -12.56 -16.71
C PRO A 192 8.17 -11.69 -17.02
N SER A 193 8.21 -10.88 -18.09
CA SER A 193 7.06 -10.04 -18.50
C SER A 193 5.81 -10.87 -18.84
N SER A 194 5.95 -12.15 -19.17
CA SER A 194 4.81 -13.06 -19.34
C SER A 194 3.99 -13.30 -18.09
N THR A 195 4.52 -13.00 -16.89
CA THR A 195 3.82 -13.05 -15.59
C THR A 195 2.64 -12.08 -15.57
N PHE A 196 2.74 -10.96 -16.27
CA PHE A 196 1.78 -9.86 -16.28
C PHE A 196 0.78 -9.93 -17.44
N ASN A 197 0.64 -11.10 -18.07
CA ASN A 197 -0.29 -11.31 -19.17
C ASN A 197 -1.21 -12.49 -18.87
N PHE A 198 -2.51 -12.25 -18.97
CA PHE A 198 -3.50 -13.31 -18.91
C PHE A 198 -3.41 -14.18 -20.19
N ARG A 199 -3.40 -15.49 -20.01
CA ARG A 199 -3.43 -16.45 -21.10
C ARG A 199 -4.55 -17.45 -20.87
N LYS A 200 -5.59 -17.40 -21.69
CA LYS A 200 -6.79 -18.26 -21.56
C LYS A 200 -6.46 -19.76 -21.44
N LYS A 201 -5.37 -20.21 -22.08
CA LYS A 201 -4.93 -21.63 -21.99
C LYS A 201 -4.52 -22.08 -20.58
N ASP A 202 -4.12 -21.14 -19.71
CA ASP A 202 -3.72 -21.41 -18.33
C ASP A 202 -4.94 -21.51 -17.39
N TYR A 203 -6.14 -21.16 -17.91
CA TYR A 203 -7.42 -21.12 -17.20
C TYR A 203 -8.50 -21.89 -17.99
N PRO A 204 -8.41 -23.25 -18.08
CA PRO A 204 -9.36 -24.04 -18.86
C PRO A 204 -10.77 -23.96 -18.27
N GLY A 205 -11.77 -23.77 -19.14
CA GLY A 205 -13.18 -23.69 -18.75
C GLY A 205 -13.65 -22.30 -18.29
N VAL A 206 -12.76 -21.30 -18.27
CA VAL A 206 -13.10 -19.94 -17.85
C VAL A 206 -13.85 -19.20 -18.96
N GLU A 207 -14.97 -18.55 -18.62
CA GLU A 207 -15.64 -17.56 -19.43
C GLU A 207 -14.86 -16.24 -19.38
N VAL A 208 -14.74 -15.56 -20.52
CA VAL A 208 -14.06 -14.26 -20.62
C VAL A 208 -15.08 -13.20 -20.93
N ILE A 209 -15.22 -12.23 -20.03
CA ILE A 209 -16.15 -11.08 -20.15
C ILE A 209 -15.30 -9.83 -20.39
N ASP A 210 -15.40 -9.26 -21.58
CA ASP A 210 -14.72 -8.00 -21.93
C ASP A 210 -15.63 -6.81 -21.60
N LEU A 211 -15.20 -5.98 -20.66
CA LEU A 211 -15.91 -4.80 -20.14
C LEU A 211 -15.30 -3.47 -20.64
N ARG A 212 -14.36 -3.50 -21.56
CA ARG A 212 -13.70 -2.31 -22.11
C ARG A 212 -14.56 -1.57 -23.12
#